data_de0b782fc39052ee43dd66648002558b
#
_entry.id   de0b782fc39052ee43dd66648002558b
#
_cell.length_a   1.000
_cell.length_b   1.000
_cell.length_c   1.000
_cell.angle_alpha   90.00
_cell.angle_beta   90.00
_cell.angle_gamma   90.00
#
_symmetry.space_group_name_H-M   'P 1'
#
loop_
_entity.id
_entity.type
_entity.pdbx_description
1 polymer ?
#
loop_
_entity_poly.entity_id
_entity_poly.type
_entity_poly.pdbx_seq_one_letter_code
_entity_poly.pdbx_strand_id
1 'polypeptide(L)'
;MSSTLAGVFGLAALFVAVLALVFAIQALRARTVTSDKRTPAASSEPEPQQPEPKPGTVKSELRKLNKELAATRGELKETLQHLAVVRYDAFGETGGKLSWSMAILDNNGDGVVLTSINSRADARTYAKEIKTFTSESKLSPEEEEALETLRKESEQP
;
A
#
# COMPACT_ATOMS: atom_id res chain seq x y z
N MET A 1 -18.00 48.72 -14.29
CA MET A 1 -18.44 47.39 -13.82
C MET A 1 -18.06 46.25 -14.78
N SER A 2 -17.08 46.37 -15.64
CA SER A 2 -16.74 45.34 -16.67
C SER A 2 -15.37 44.66 -16.49
N SER A 3 -14.50 45.15 -15.64
CA SER A 3 -13.17 44.53 -15.42
C SER A 3 -13.16 43.32 -14.46
N THR A 4 -14.06 43.30 -13.48
CA THR A 4 -14.18 42.18 -12.54
C THR A 4 -14.85 40.95 -13.17
N LEU A 5 -15.79 41.15 -14.10
CA LEU A 5 -16.40 40.04 -14.84
C LEU A 5 -15.40 39.33 -15.76
N ALA A 6 -14.55 40.09 -16.46
CA ALA A 6 -13.51 39.51 -17.32
C ALA A 6 -12.49 38.68 -16.55
N GLY A 7 -12.13 39.08 -15.31
CA GLY A 7 -11.23 38.29 -14.42
C GLY A 7 -11.83 36.99 -13.98
N VAL A 8 -13.12 36.94 -13.65
CA VAL A 8 -13.82 35.73 -13.23
C VAL A 8 -13.93 34.69 -14.36
N PHE A 9 -14.23 35.17 -15.58
CA PHE A 9 -14.27 34.28 -16.76
C PHE A 9 -12.90 33.75 -17.13
N GLY A 10 -11.82 34.53 -16.97
CA GLY A 10 -10.45 34.09 -17.19
C GLY A 10 -10.01 33.00 -16.21
N LEU A 11 -10.36 33.14 -14.93
CA LEU A 11 -10.07 32.12 -13.89
C LEU A 11 -10.87 30.82 -14.12
N ALA A 12 -12.14 30.92 -14.50
CA ALA A 12 -12.97 29.77 -14.81
C ALA A 12 -12.44 29.00 -16.04
N ALA A 13 -12.01 29.70 -17.09
CA ALA A 13 -11.44 29.09 -18.28
C ALA A 13 -10.11 28.36 -17.97
N LEU A 14 -9.26 28.97 -17.12
CA LEU A 14 -8.00 28.32 -16.68
C LEU A 14 -8.29 27.02 -15.89
N PHE A 15 -9.29 27.06 -15.01
CA PHE A 15 -9.66 25.88 -14.21
C PHE A 15 -10.17 24.72 -15.07
N VAL A 16 -11.00 25.03 -16.08
CA VAL A 16 -11.49 24.02 -17.05
C VAL A 16 -10.34 23.46 -17.88
N ALA A 17 -9.38 24.27 -18.30
CA ALA A 17 -8.22 23.82 -19.06
C ALA A 17 -7.31 22.87 -18.24
N VAL A 18 -7.10 23.16 -16.96
CA VAL A 18 -6.32 22.28 -16.05
C VAL A 18 -7.05 20.95 -15.81
N LEU A 19 -8.37 20.99 -15.59
CA LEU A 19 -9.19 19.77 -15.45
C LEU A 19 -9.15 18.91 -16.71
N ALA A 20 -9.24 19.51 -17.89
CA ALA A 20 -9.15 18.79 -19.16
C ALA A 20 -7.77 18.15 -19.36
N LEU A 21 -6.69 18.82 -18.96
CA LEU A 21 -5.32 18.31 -19.02
C LEU A 21 -5.13 17.10 -18.09
N VAL A 22 -5.64 17.17 -16.84
CA VAL A 22 -5.60 16.05 -15.89
C VAL A 22 -6.39 14.86 -16.41
N PHE A 23 -7.56 15.10 -17.01
CA PHE A 23 -8.37 14.02 -17.59
C PHE A 23 -7.70 13.37 -18.81
N ALA A 24 -7.02 14.17 -19.65
CA ALA A 24 -6.24 13.65 -20.78
C ALA A 24 -5.07 12.78 -20.32
N ILE A 25 -4.36 13.15 -19.26
CA ILE A 25 -3.26 12.38 -18.69
C ILE A 25 -3.79 11.05 -18.10
N GLN A 26 -4.94 11.08 -17.41
CA GLN A 26 -5.56 9.86 -16.90
C GLN A 26 -6.05 8.94 -18.02
N ALA A 27 -6.62 9.49 -19.09
CA ALA A 27 -7.05 8.72 -20.24
C ALA A 27 -5.88 8.06 -21.00
N LEU A 28 -4.72 8.72 -21.07
CA LEU A 28 -3.49 8.12 -21.61
C LEU A 28 -2.98 6.96 -20.72
N ARG A 29 -3.02 7.12 -19.41
CA ARG A 29 -2.64 6.05 -18.48
C ARG A 29 -3.59 4.85 -18.53
N ALA A 30 -4.90 5.08 -18.74
CA ALA A 30 -5.89 4.01 -18.88
C ALA A 30 -5.75 3.21 -20.20
N ARG A 31 -5.18 3.81 -21.26
CA ARG A 31 -4.97 3.13 -22.53
C ARG A 31 -3.82 2.14 -22.55
N THR A 32 -2.91 2.19 -21.60
CA THR A 32 -1.79 1.24 -21.49
C THR A 32 -2.15 -0.06 -20.78
N VAL A 33 -3.36 -0.18 -20.19
CA VAL A 33 -3.79 -1.37 -19.43
C VAL A 33 -4.83 -2.23 -20.16
N THR A 34 -5.44 -1.76 -21.27
CA THR A 34 -6.48 -2.49 -21.98
C THR A 34 -6.16 -2.67 -23.47
N SER A 35 -5.16 -3.49 -23.74
CA SER A 35 -5.01 -4.09 -25.05
C SER A 35 -4.68 -5.57 -24.87
N ASP A 36 -5.69 -6.36 -24.54
CA ASP A 36 -5.81 -7.70 -25.08
C ASP A 36 -7.17 -8.31 -24.70
N LYS A 37 -8.13 -8.19 -25.63
CA LYS A 37 -9.23 -9.13 -25.79
C LYS A 37 -9.95 -8.87 -27.11
N ARG A 38 -9.45 -9.43 -28.18
CA ARG A 38 -10.25 -9.77 -29.35
C ARG A 38 -9.83 -11.13 -29.86
N THR A 39 -10.67 -12.11 -29.58
CA THR A 39 -10.74 -13.33 -30.36
C THR A 39 -11.58 -13.05 -31.58
N PRO A 40 -11.15 -13.45 -32.75
CA PRO A 40 -12.02 -14.15 -33.67
C PRO A 40 -11.38 -15.44 -34.18
N ALA A 41 -12.28 -16.36 -34.51
CA ALA A 41 -12.11 -17.71 -34.93
C ALA A 41 -11.15 -17.97 -36.11
N ALA A 42 -10.50 -19.13 -35.99
CA ALA A 42 -10.12 -20.07 -37.04
C ALA A 42 -9.34 -19.56 -38.25
N SER A 43 -8.02 -19.74 -38.18
CA SER A 43 -7.24 -20.35 -39.27
C SER A 43 -6.01 -21.00 -38.62
N SER A 44 -5.90 -22.30 -38.89
CA SER A 44 -4.78 -23.14 -38.51
C SER A 44 -3.52 -22.74 -39.29
N GLU A 45 -2.77 -21.79 -38.74
CA GLU A 45 -1.36 -21.60 -39.05
C GLU A 45 -0.53 -22.33 -38.00
N PRO A 46 0.51 -23.08 -38.36
CA PRO A 46 1.34 -23.76 -37.37
C PRO A 46 1.99 -22.74 -36.47
N GLU A 47 1.70 -22.83 -35.17
CA GLU A 47 2.36 -22.10 -34.10
C GLU A 47 3.87 -22.19 -34.30
N PRO A 48 4.62 -21.07 -34.37
CA PRO A 48 6.07 -21.14 -34.48
C PRO A 48 6.56 -21.84 -33.21
N GLN A 49 7.00 -23.08 -33.37
CA GLN A 49 7.66 -23.84 -32.32
C GLN A 49 8.80 -23.01 -31.78
N GLN A 50 8.63 -22.45 -30.58
CA GLN A 50 9.74 -21.83 -29.87
C GLN A 50 10.82 -22.89 -29.74
N PRO A 51 12.05 -22.61 -30.21
CA PRO A 51 13.13 -23.58 -30.15
C PRO A 51 13.32 -24.01 -28.69
N GLU A 52 13.28 -25.30 -28.41
CA GLU A 52 13.51 -25.83 -27.07
C GLU A 52 14.82 -25.23 -26.50
N PRO A 53 14.78 -24.61 -25.31
CA PRO A 53 15.95 -23.93 -24.77
C PRO A 53 17.07 -24.93 -24.53
N LYS A 54 18.23 -24.66 -25.12
CA LYS A 54 19.43 -25.51 -24.94
C LYS A 54 19.75 -25.62 -23.43
N PRO A 55 20.18 -26.80 -22.91
CA PRO A 55 20.37 -27.02 -21.47
C PRO A 55 21.25 -25.97 -20.75
N GLY A 56 22.19 -25.33 -21.46
CA GLY A 56 23.00 -24.24 -20.92
C GLY A 56 22.24 -22.92 -20.75
N THR A 57 21.25 -22.67 -21.59
CA THR A 57 20.40 -21.50 -21.56
C THR A 57 19.42 -21.57 -20.38
N VAL A 58 18.81 -22.73 -20.15
CA VAL A 58 17.90 -22.97 -19.01
C VAL A 58 18.60 -22.72 -17.67
N LYS A 59 19.84 -23.20 -17.51
CA LYS A 59 20.59 -22.98 -16.28
C LYS A 59 20.93 -21.51 -16.05
N SER A 60 21.22 -20.76 -17.10
CA SER A 60 21.49 -19.31 -16.99
C SER A 60 20.22 -18.54 -16.67
N GLU A 61 19.10 -18.90 -17.27
CA GLU A 61 17.79 -18.29 -16.99
C GLU A 61 17.32 -18.57 -15.55
N LEU A 62 17.48 -19.82 -15.08
CA LEU A 62 17.19 -20.16 -13.68
C LEU A 62 18.02 -19.35 -12.69
N ARG A 63 19.31 -19.11 -13.00
CA ARG A 63 20.16 -18.27 -12.15
C ARG A 63 19.69 -16.81 -12.15
N LYS A 64 19.28 -16.29 -13.32
CA LYS A 64 18.75 -14.94 -13.45
C LYS A 64 17.45 -14.80 -12.65
N LEU A 65 16.51 -15.73 -12.84
CA LEU A 65 15.24 -15.75 -12.11
C LEU A 65 15.43 -15.86 -10.58
N ASN A 66 16.36 -16.71 -10.14
CA ASN A 66 16.67 -16.83 -8.72
C ASN A 66 17.27 -15.53 -8.15
N LYS A 67 18.07 -14.81 -8.93
CA LYS A 67 18.62 -13.52 -8.52
C LYS A 67 17.51 -12.46 -8.43
N GLU A 68 16.63 -12.39 -9.42
CA GLU A 68 15.48 -11.47 -9.44
C GLU A 68 14.53 -11.78 -8.28
N LEU A 69 14.24 -13.05 -8.04
CA LEU A 69 13.41 -13.48 -6.90
C LEU A 69 14.03 -13.10 -5.56
N ALA A 70 15.35 -13.25 -5.42
CA ALA A 70 16.04 -12.85 -4.20
C ALA A 70 16.00 -11.34 -3.98
N ALA A 71 16.14 -10.55 -5.04
CA ALA A 71 16.02 -9.08 -4.99
C ALA A 71 14.59 -8.67 -4.59
N THR A 72 13.58 -9.21 -5.27
CA THR A 72 12.16 -8.92 -4.96
C THR A 72 11.78 -9.32 -3.54
N ARG A 73 12.27 -10.46 -3.04
CA ARG A 73 12.08 -10.86 -1.63
C ARG A 73 12.77 -9.90 -0.66
N GLY A 74 13.92 -9.34 -1.04
CA GLY A 74 14.59 -8.30 -0.27
C GLY A 74 13.75 -7.04 -0.15
N GLU A 75 13.24 -6.55 -1.28
CA GLU A 75 12.35 -5.37 -1.33
C GLU A 75 11.06 -5.58 -0.53
N LEU A 76 10.47 -6.76 -0.62
CA LEU A 76 9.26 -7.09 0.15
C LEU A 76 9.49 -7.08 1.66
N LYS A 77 10.69 -7.39 2.14
CA LYS A 77 10.98 -7.35 3.59
C LYS A 77 10.91 -5.95 4.18
N GLU A 78 11.15 -4.93 3.38
CA GLU A 78 11.10 -3.52 3.79
C GLU A 78 9.71 -2.90 3.58
N THR A 79 8.74 -3.69 3.07
CA THR A 79 7.36 -3.19 2.93
C THR A 79 6.55 -3.45 4.19
N LEU A 80 5.67 -2.49 4.54
CA LEU A 80 4.72 -2.66 5.64
C LEU A 80 3.67 -3.71 5.26
N GLN A 81 3.69 -4.86 5.94
CA GLN A 81 2.85 -6.02 5.59
C GLN A 81 2.23 -6.74 6.79
N HIS A 82 2.72 -6.46 7.99
CA HIS A 82 2.21 -7.05 9.23
C HIS A 82 1.30 -6.05 9.92
N LEU A 83 0.09 -6.48 10.27
CA LEU A 83 -0.93 -5.63 10.87
C LEU A 83 -1.55 -6.32 12.08
N ALA A 84 -1.53 -5.65 13.24
CA ALA A 84 -2.30 -6.06 14.42
C ALA A 84 -3.15 -4.91 14.93
N VAL A 85 -4.36 -5.21 15.39
CA VAL A 85 -5.31 -4.21 15.94
C VAL A 85 -5.85 -4.71 17.27
N VAL A 86 -5.67 -3.90 18.31
CA VAL A 86 -6.26 -4.09 19.64
C VAL A 86 -7.37 -3.06 19.83
N ARG A 87 -8.56 -3.50 20.17
CA ARG A 87 -9.71 -2.63 20.46
C ARG A 87 -10.08 -2.69 21.94
N TYR A 88 -10.25 -1.52 22.53
CA TYR A 88 -10.50 -1.41 23.97
C TYR A 88 -11.45 -0.25 24.32
N ASP A 89 -11.91 -0.22 25.55
CA ASP A 89 -12.66 0.90 26.11
C ASP A 89 -11.71 1.70 27.03
N ALA A 90 -11.22 2.84 26.54
CA ALA A 90 -10.25 3.65 27.26
C ALA A 90 -10.81 4.32 28.51
N PHE A 91 -12.14 4.51 28.58
CA PHE A 91 -12.78 5.28 29.66
C PHE A 91 -13.84 4.50 30.44
N GLY A 92 -14.21 3.29 30.01
CA GLY A 92 -15.26 2.47 30.68
C GLY A 92 -16.68 3.06 30.58
N GLU A 93 -16.85 4.18 29.90
CA GLU A 93 -18.09 4.96 29.90
C GLU A 93 -18.83 4.99 28.56
N THR A 94 -18.19 4.53 27.49
CA THR A 94 -18.69 4.73 26.12
C THR A 94 -19.60 3.62 25.61
N GLY A 95 -19.76 2.54 26.38
CA GLY A 95 -20.66 1.43 26.01
C GLY A 95 -20.18 0.61 24.82
N GLY A 96 -18.87 0.60 24.52
CA GLY A 96 -18.26 -0.20 23.48
C GLY A 96 -16.77 0.05 23.34
N LYS A 97 -16.05 -0.89 22.72
CA LYS A 97 -14.60 -0.78 22.43
C LYS A 97 -14.37 0.16 21.24
N LEU A 98 -14.54 1.47 21.44
CA LEU A 98 -14.38 2.48 20.38
C LEU A 98 -12.92 2.92 20.19
N SER A 99 -12.09 2.83 21.23
CA SER A 99 -10.66 3.08 21.16
C SER A 99 -9.93 1.90 20.53
N TRP A 100 -8.80 2.17 19.88
CA TRP A 100 -8.00 1.14 19.24
C TRP A 100 -6.52 1.55 19.16
N SER A 101 -5.66 0.56 19.22
CA SER A 101 -4.24 0.66 18.89
C SER A 101 -3.94 -0.29 17.74
N MET A 102 -3.20 0.16 16.75
CA MET A 102 -2.87 -0.58 15.54
C MET A 102 -1.37 -0.50 15.29
N ALA A 103 -0.71 -1.65 15.20
CA ALA A 103 0.67 -1.76 14.77
C ALA A 103 0.72 -2.15 13.30
N ILE A 104 1.56 -1.47 12.52
CA ILE A 104 1.83 -1.78 11.10
C ILE A 104 3.34 -1.84 10.95
N LEU A 105 3.88 -3.01 10.63
CA LEU A 105 5.32 -3.26 10.59
C LEU A 105 5.75 -3.95 9.29
N ASP A 106 7.02 -3.80 8.95
CA ASP A 106 7.71 -4.62 7.96
C ASP A 106 8.26 -5.92 8.60
N ASN A 107 8.99 -6.74 7.82
CA ASN A 107 9.59 -7.97 8.30
C ASN A 107 10.77 -7.75 9.28
N ASN A 108 11.31 -6.53 9.36
CA ASN A 108 12.41 -6.21 10.28
C ASN A 108 11.85 -5.76 11.65
N GLY A 109 10.53 -5.58 11.75
CA GLY A 109 9.88 -5.02 12.91
C GLY A 109 9.93 -3.49 12.95
N ASP A 110 10.17 -2.85 11.79
CA ASP A 110 10.18 -1.40 11.63
C ASP A 110 8.81 -0.92 11.13
N GLY A 111 8.35 0.23 11.61
CA GLY A 111 7.07 0.79 11.18
C GLY A 111 6.46 1.77 12.17
N VAL A 112 5.16 1.66 12.40
CA VAL A 112 4.40 2.62 13.20
C VAL A 112 3.33 1.93 14.06
N VAL A 113 3.14 2.46 15.26
CA VAL A 113 1.92 2.21 16.05
C VAL A 113 1.05 3.46 16.01
N LEU A 114 -0.19 3.28 15.63
CA LEU A 114 -1.24 4.29 15.63
C LEU A 114 -2.23 3.96 16.74
N THR A 115 -2.56 4.96 17.55
CA THR A 115 -3.53 4.80 18.64
C THR A 115 -4.59 5.88 18.53
N SER A 116 -5.85 5.48 18.53
CA SER A 116 -7.00 6.39 18.62
C SER A 116 -7.76 6.15 19.90
N ILE A 117 -7.76 7.16 20.76
CA ILE A 117 -8.50 7.17 22.02
C ILE A 117 -9.78 7.96 21.80
N ASN A 118 -10.91 7.29 21.96
CA ASN A 118 -12.23 7.86 21.71
C ASN A 118 -13.03 7.96 23.01
N SER A 119 -13.52 9.16 23.30
CA SER A 119 -14.52 9.43 24.35
C SER A 119 -15.87 9.84 23.71
N ARG A 120 -16.86 10.16 24.53
CA ARG A 120 -18.16 10.67 24.03
C ARG A 120 -18.06 12.04 23.38
N ALA A 121 -17.07 12.85 23.78
CA ALA A 121 -16.98 14.26 23.38
C ALA A 121 -15.75 14.55 22.49
N ASP A 122 -14.73 13.68 22.50
CA ASP A 122 -13.45 13.95 21.86
C ASP A 122 -12.81 12.66 21.36
N ALA A 123 -12.01 12.77 20.30
CA ALA A 123 -11.19 11.70 19.76
C ALA A 123 -9.78 12.20 19.51
N ARG A 124 -8.76 11.46 19.96
CA ARG A 124 -7.37 11.82 19.78
C ARG A 124 -6.61 10.67 19.16
N THR A 125 -5.80 10.99 18.16
CA THR A 125 -4.96 10.00 17.49
C THR A 125 -3.49 10.35 17.69
N TYR A 126 -2.69 9.34 17.99
CA TYR A 126 -1.26 9.41 18.20
C TYR A 126 -0.56 8.45 17.26
N ALA A 127 0.66 8.81 16.86
CA ALA A 127 1.54 7.95 16.08
C ALA A 127 2.89 7.84 16.80
N LYS A 128 3.41 6.61 16.90
CA LYS A 128 4.74 6.33 17.49
C LYS A 128 5.55 5.51 16.51
N GLU A 129 6.77 5.93 16.26
CA GLU A 129 7.71 5.17 15.45
C GLU A 129 8.17 3.91 16.18
N ILE A 130 8.28 2.83 15.43
CA ILE A 130 8.76 1.54 15.90
C ILE A 130 10.00 1.16 15.08
N LYS A 131 11.03 0.73 15.78
CA LYS A 131 12.25 0.17 15.20
C LYS A 131 12.61 -1.13 15.90
N THR A 132 12.72 -2.18 15.12
CA THR A 132 13.04 -3.54 15.59
C THR A 132 12.16 -3.93 16.79
N PHE A 133 10.82 -3.78 16.61
CA PHE A 133 9.80 -4.04 17.63
C PHE A 133 9.94 -3.21 18.92
N THR A 134 10.62 -2.08 18.87
CA THR A 134 10.82 -1.18 20.03
C THR A 134 10.46 0.26 19.67
N SER A 135 10.15 1.08 20.67
CA SER A 135 9.89 2.52 20.51
C SER A 135 10.70 3.33 21.53
N GLU A 136 11.18 4.49 21.11
CA GLU A 136 11.80 5.47 22.04
C GLU A 136 10.74 6.08 22.97
N SER A 137 9.49 6.14 22.53
CA SER A 137 8.36 6.62 23.33
C SER A 137 7.78 5.50 24.17
N LYS A 138 7.37 5.80 25.40
CA LYS A 138 6.68 4.85 26.25
C LYS A 138 5.38 4.38 25.56
N LEU A 139 5.21 3.07 25.40
CA LEU A 139 4.02 2.47 24.86
C LEU A 139 2.95 2.28 25.93
N SER A 140 1.67 2.29 25.52
CA SER A 140 0.56 1.86 26.37
C SER A 140 0.47 0.33 26.38
N PRO A 141 -0.25 -0.28 27.34
CA PRO A 141 -0.45 -1.73 27.36
C PRO A 141 -1.07 -2.28 26.08
N GLU A 142 -2.00 -1.55 25.46
CA GLU A 142 -2.67 -1.96 24.23
C GLU A 142 -1.78 -1.81 23.00
N GLU A 143 -0.86 -0.84 23.01
CA GLU A 143 0.17 -0.68 21.98
C GLU A 143 1.22 -1.80 22.09
N GLU A 144 1.61 -2.16 23.32
CA GLU A 144 2.51 -3.30 23.59
C GLU A 144 1.84 -4.61 23.16
N GLU A 145 0.55 -4.82 23.47
CA GLU A 145 -0.20 -6.00 23.05
C GLU A 145 -0.23 -6.15 21.52
N ALA A 146 -0.46 -5.05 20.78
CA ALA A 146 -0.43 -5.06 19.32
C ALA A 146 0.95 -5.44 18.77
N LEU A 147 2.03 -4.88 19.33
CA LEU A 147 3.40 -5.21 18.94
C LEU A 147 3.78 -6.66 19.28
N GLU A 148 3.39 -7.13 20.45
CA GLU A 148 3.70 -8.49 20.89
C GLU A 148 2.98 -9.53 20.03
N THR A 149 1.78 -9.22 19.54
CA THR A 149 1.05 -10.06 18.58
C THR A 149 1.87 -10.24 17.31
N LEU A 150 2.37 -9.17 16.70
CA LEU A 150 3.18 -9.23 15.50
C LEU A 150 4.55 -9.89 15.73
N ARG A 151 5.15 -9.68 16.89
CA ARG A 151 6.40 -10.33 17.26
C ARG A 151 6.25 -11.84 17.29
N LYS A 152 5.19 -12.35 17.93
CA LYS A 152 4.89 -13.79 17.98
C LYS A 152 4.62 -14.39 16.60
N GLU A 153 3.94 -13.63 15.73
CA GLU A 153 3.71 -14.05 14.34
C GLU A 153 5.01 -14.14 13.55
N SER A 154 5.93 -13.20 13.76
CA SER A 154 7.23 -13.19 13.06
C SER A 154 8.17 -14.31 13.50
N GLU A 155 7.98 -14.86 14.71
CA GLU A 155 8.77 -15.98 15.26
C GLU A 155 8.21 -17.37 14.85
N GLN A 156 7.01 -17.40 14.27
CA GLN A 156 6.42 -18.64 13.76
C GLN A 156 6.92 -18.92 12.34
N PRO A 157 7.51 -20.08 12.07
CA PRO A 157 8.08 -20.47 10.77
C PRO A 157 7.00 -20.72 9.70
#